data_6cb55be375d0a6da07f949ed114689e5
#
_entry.id   6cb55be375d0a6da07f949ed114689e5
#
_cell.length_a   1.000
_cell.length_b   1.000
_cell.length_c   1.000
_cell.angle_alpha   90.00
_cell.angle_beta   90.00
_cell.angle_gamma   90.00
#
_symmetry.space_group_name_H-M   'P 1'
#
loop_
_entity.id
_entity.type
_entity.pdbx_description
1 polymer ?
#
loop_
_entity_poly.entity_id
_entity_poly.type
_entity_poly.pdbx_seq_one_letter_code
_entity_poly.pdbx_strand_id
1 'polypeptide(L)'
;QAVETRVDEVIAGGESSVDGRELKAALTARGYGVAYSAAGPKVHRLLLAAGVLDRLYLTLAGMLLGGERFSSIVEGALFDAAIACRLCSLYYDPAGLEGGGQLFTSYDVIPETKQQNHHESQPDS
;
A
#
# COMPACT_ATOMS: atom_id res chain seq x y z
N GLN A 1 -6.48 24.42 -10.00
CA GLN A 1 -7.64 25.34 -9.94
C GLN A 1 -8.99 24.60 -10.18
N ALA A 2 -9.08 23.58 -11.05
CA ALA A 2 -10.32 22.87 -11.31
C ALA A 2 -10.75 21.88 -10.19
N VAL A 3 -9.85 21.50 -9.29
CA VAL A 3 -10.11 20.57 -8.18
C VAL A 3 -10.75 21.27 -6.97
N GLU A 4 -10.34 22.52 -6.71
CA GLU A 4 -10.80 23.29 -5.53
C GLU A 4 -12.31 23.58 -5.53
N THR A 5 -12.98 23.53 -6.69
CA THR A 5 -14.42 23.78 -6.78
C THR A 5 -15.31 22.56 -6.47
N ARG A 6 -14.72 21.37 -6.20
CA ARG A 6 -15.48 20.11 -6.00
C ARG A 6 -15.17 19.38 -4.70
N VAL A 7 -14.30 19.93 -3.87
CA VAL A 7 -13.88 19.34 -2.59
C VAL A 7 -13.96 20.38 -1.48
N ASP A 8 -14.21 19.93 -0.26
CA ASP A 8 -14.35 20.81 0.91
C ASP A 8 -13.00 21.35 1.37
N GLU A 9 -11.92 20.60 1.14
CA GLU A 9 -10.56 20.98 1.52
C GLU A 9 -9.52 20.39 0.58
N VAL A 10 -8.46 21.14 0.28
CA VAL A 10 -7.27 20.69 -0.46
C VAL A 10 -6.05 20.79 0.44
N ILE A 11 -5.37 19.66 0.63
CA ILE A 11 -4.10 19.60 1.34
C ILE A 11 -2.97 19.60 0.29
N ALA A 12 -2.19 20.66 0.25
CA ALA A 12 -0.99 20.72 -0.57
C ALA A 12 0.17 20.04 0.18
N GLY A 13 0.73 18.99 -0.41
CA GLY A 13 1.82 18.20 0.20
C GLY A 13 3.05 18.14 -0.67
N GLY A 14 3.51 19.29 -1.21
CA GLY A 14 4.69 19.42 -2.05
C GLY A 14 4.46 20.28 -3.29
N GLU A 15 5.53 20.75 -3.91
CA GLU A 15 5.47 21.63 -5.10
C GLU A 15 5.18 20.87 -6.40
N SER A 16 5.72 19.67 -6.57
CA SER A 16 5.61 18.87 -7.79
C SER A 16 5.06 17.45 -7.57
N SER A 17 5.15 16.93 -6.35
CA SER A 17 4.62 15.63 -5.96
C SER A 17 4.26 15.65 -4.48
N VAL A 18 3.30 14.82 -4.09
CA VAL A 18 2.92 14.67 -2.67
C VAL A 18 4.01 13.89 -1.94
N ASP A 19 4.53 14.44 -0.83
CA ASP A 19 5.32 13.69 0.14
C ASP A 19 4.38 12.90 1.06
N GLY A 20 4.57 11.56 1.13
CA GLY A 20 3.73 10.70 1.96
C GLY A 20 3.84 11.00 3.45
N ARG A 21 4.98 11.48 3.94
CA ARG A 21 5.19 11.86 5.34
C ARG A 21 4.44 13.14 5.69
N GLU A 22 4.50 14.13 4.80
CA GLU A 22 3.74 15.37 4.95
C GLU A 22 2.25 15.11 4.93
N LEU A 23 1.78 14.24 4.01
CA LEU A 23 0.40 13.80 3.97
C LEU A 23 -0.03 13.15 5.30
N LYS A 24 0.76 12.19 5.83
CA LYS A 24 0.49 11.55 7.12
C LYS A 24 0.43 12.58 8.25
N ALA A 25 1.38 13.49 8.32
CA ALA A 25 1.41 14.55 9.33
C ALA A 25 0.17 15.46 9.25
N ALA A 26 -0.22 15.86 8.05
CA ALA A 26 -1.40 16.71 7.82
C ALA A 26 -2.70 16.01 8.24
N LEU A 27 -2.85 14.73 7.94
CA LEU A 27 -4.01 13.92 8.37
C LEU A 27 -4.04 13.75 9.89
N THR A 28 -2.90 13.46 10.51
CA THR A 28 -2.77 13.32 11.96
C THR A 28 -3.13 14.63 12.69
N ALA A 29 -2.65 15.77 12.18
CA ALA A 29 -2.96 17.08 12.74
C ALA A 29 -4.46 17.42 12.71
N ARG A 30 -5.20 16.83 11.79
CA ARG A 30 -6.67 16.92 11.68
C ARG A 30 -7.44 15.90 12.54
N GLY A 31 -6.72 15.08 13.32
CA GLY A 31 -7.31 14.09 14.20
C GLY A 31 -7.69 12.76 13.54
N TYR A 32 -7.27 12.52 12.29
CA TYR A 32 -7.52 11.24 11.65
C TYR A 32 -6.57 10.18 12.20
N GLY A 33 -7.11 9.17 12.90
CA GLY A 33 -6.36 8.01 13.41
C GLY A 33 -6.16 6.92 12.36
N VAL A 34 -7.02 6.86 11.35
CA VAL A 34 -6.99 5.88 10.25
C VAL A 34 -7.30 6.59 8.95
N ALA A 35 -6.54 6.28 7.92
CA ALA A 35 -6.80 6.73 6.56
C ALA A 35 -6.70 5.54 5.59
N TYR A 36 -7.67 5.41 4.68
CA TYR A 36 -7.66 4.41 3.63
C TYR A 36 -7.30 5.06 2.30
N SER A 37 -6.32 4.46 1.61
CA SER A 37 -5.95 4.85 0.25
C SER A 37 -6.49 3.82 -0.74
N ALA A 38 -7.41 4.23 -1.59
CA ALA A 38 -7.92 3.45 -2.73
C ALA A 38 -7.30 3.98 -4.03
N ALA A 39 -6.00 4.25 -4.02
CA ALA A 39 -5.28 4.86 -5.12
C ALA A 39 -4.59 3.82 -6.00
N GLY A 40 -4.08 4.28 -7.16
CA GLY A 40 -3.35 3.41 -8.08
C GLY A 40 -1.90 3.11 -7.65
N PRO A 41 -1.22 2.23 -8.41
CA PRO A 41 0.07 1.65 -8.02
C PRO A 41 1.21 2.67 -7.85
N LYS A 42 1.15 3.82 -8.52
CA LYS A 42 2.13 4.91 -8.35
C LYS A 42 2.01 5.58 -6.98
N VAL A 43 0.78 5.73 -6.48
CA VAL A 43 0.54 6.28 -5.14
C VAL A 43 0.94 5.26 -4.08
N HIS A 44 0.68 3.97 -4.30
CA HIS A 44 1.19 2.91 -3.41
C HIS A 44 2.72 2.97 -3.30
N ARG A 45 3.42 3.14 -4.44
CA ARG A 45 4.88 3.33 -4.45
C ARG A 45 5.33 4.50 -3.59
N LEU A 46 4.65 5.64 -3.71
CA LEU A 46 4.95 6.86 -2.95
C LEU A 46 4.78 6.63 -1.44
N LEU A 47 3.66 6.04 -1.02
CA LEU A 47 3.37 5.78 0.40
C LEU A 47 4.34 4.76 1.01
N LEU A 48 4.69 3.71 0.26
CA LEU A 48 5.67 2.71 0.66
C LEU A 48 7.07 3.32 0.79
N ALA A 49 7.51 4.12 -0.19
CA ALA A 49 8.80 4.80 -0.16
C ALA A 49 8.92 5.79 1.01
N ALA A 50 7.83 6.42 1.38
CA ALA A 50 7.77 7.31 2.55
C ALA A 50 7.70 6.54 3.89
N GLY A 51 7.49 5.22 3.87
CA GLY A 51 7.34 4.39 5.07
C GLY A 51 6.09 4.71 5.88
N VAL A 52 5.01 5.14 5.22
CA VAL A 52 3.78 5.57 5.89
C VAL A 52 2.59 4.63 5.68
N LEU A 53 2.77 3.58 4.87
CA LEU A 53 1.77 2.54 4.70
C LEU A 53 1.93 1.47 5.77
N ASP A 54 0.95 1.33 6.64
CA ASP A 54 0.97 0.36 7.74
C ASP A 54 0.39 -1.00 7.32
N ARG A 55 -0.65 -0.98 6.47
CA ARG A 55 -1.37 -2.20 6.06
C ARG A 55 -1.81 -2.14 4.60
N LEU A 56 -1.64 -3.26 3.89
CA LEU A 56 -2.11 -3.46 2.53
C LEU A 56 -3.27 -4.47 2.52
N TYR A 57 -4.37 -4.09 1.88
CA TYR A 57 -5.49 -4.99 1.57
C TYR A 57 -5.44 -5.33 0.09
N LEU A 58 -5.46 -6.61 -0.24
CA LEU A 58 -5.36 -7.09 -1.61
C LEU A 58 -6.43 -8.13 -1.89
N THR A 59 -7.15 -7.93 -2.99
CA THR A 59 -8.10 -8.92 -3.51
C THR A 59 -7.47 -9.59 -4.74
N LEU A 60 -7.40 -10.92 -4.71
CA LEU A 60 -7.00 -11.72 -5.85
C LEU A 60 -8.23 -12.37 -6.47
N ALA A 61 -8.49 -12.00 -7.73
CA ALA A 61 -9.56 -12.60 -8.53
C ALA A 61 -9.09 -13.92 -9.13
N GLY A 62 -9.96 -14.94 -9.14
CA GLY A 62 -9.72 -16.22 -9.79
C GLY A 62 -9.82 -16.16 -11.32
N MET A 63 -9.20 -15.13 -11.92
CA MET A 63 -9.26 -14.89 -13.37
C MET A 63 -7.87 -14.62 -13.94
N LEU A 64 -7.63 -15.08 -15.16
CA LEU A 64 -6.42 -14.80 -15.91
C LEU A 64 -6.73 -13.77 -16.99
N LEU A 65 -6.08 -12.61 -16.89
CA LEU A 65 -6.14 -11.56 -17.89
C LEU A 65 -4.86 -11.57 -18.70
N GLY A 66 -4.96 -11.72 -20.01
CA GLY A 66 -3.84 -11.55 -20.94
C GLY A 66 -3.62 -10.05 -21.22
N GLY A 67 -2.45 -9.73 -21.77
CA GLY A 67 -2.14 -8.36 -22.21
C GLY A 67 -0.66 -8.18 -22.50
N GLU A 68 -0.34 -7.14 -23.27
CA GLU A 68 1.05 -6.79 -23.61
C GLU A 68 1.71 -5.90 -22.54
N ARG A 69 0.92 -5.22 -21.72
CA ARG A 69 1.38 -4.34 -20.65
C ARG A 69 0.78 -4.83 -19.34
N PHE A 70 1.65 -5.12 -18.39
CA PHE A 70 1.25 -5.54 -17.06
C PHE A 70 1.34 -4.36 -16.09
N SER A 71 0.25 -4.12 -15.36
CA SER A 71 0.29 -3.28 -14.18
C SER A 71 0.58 -4.14 -12.95
N SER A 72 1.44 -3.65 -12.07
CA SER A 72 1.68 -4.26 -10.78
C SER A 72 0.96 -3.48 -9.68
N ILE A 73 0.89 -4.03 -8.47
CA ILE A 73 0.32 -3.33 -7.31
C ILE A 73 1.17 -2.13 -6.86
N VAL A 74 2.42 -2.06 -7.34
CA VAL A 74 3.37 -0.97 -7.06
C VAL A 74 4.12 -0.66 -8.34
N GLU A 75 3.99 0.56 -8.87
CA GLU A 75 4.66 1.03 -10.09
C GLU A 75 5.59 2.20 -9.81
N GLY A 76 6.80 2.14 -10.37
CA GLY A 76 7.82 3.18 -10.29
C GLY A 76 9.22 2.61 -10.22
N ALA A 77 10.19 3.43 -9.81
CA ALA A 77 11.56 2.97 -9.61
C ALA A 77 11.61 1.86 -8.55
N LEU A 78 12.53 0.91 -8.71
CA LEU A 78 12.78 -0.12 -7.71
C LEU A 78 13.10 0.50 -6.36
N PHE A 79 12.76 -0.19 -5.29
CA PHE A 79 13.23 0.15 -3.95
C PHE A 79 14.67 -0.35 -3.80
N ASP A 80 15.46 0.31 -2.96
CA ASP A 80 16.84 -0.11 -2.67
C ASP A 80 16.88 -1.49 -2.00
N ALA A 81 15.87 -1.80 -1.20
CA ALA A 81 15.63 -3.12 -0.63
C ALA A 81 14.15 -3.52 -0.79
N ALA A 82 13.89 -4.82 -0.81
CA ALA A 82 12.52 -5.33 -0.84
C ALA A 82 11.77 -4.99 0.46
N ILE A 83 10.54 -4.52 0.32
CA ILE A 83 9.68 -4.23 1.47
C ILE A 83 8.97 -5.52 1.88
N ALA A 84 9.27 -6.01 3.08
CA ALA A 84 8.65 -7.22 3.61
C ALA A 84 7.22 -6.94 4.06
N CYS A 85 6.34 -7.91 3.82
CA CYS A 85 4.95 -7.88 4.25
C CYS A 85 4.61 -9.18 4.99
N ARG A 86 3.87 -9.08 6.08
CA ARG A 86 3.40 -10.23 6.85
C ARG A 86 1.91 -10.42 6.62
N LEU A 87 1.52 -11.59 6.12
CA LEU A 87 0.11 -11.96 5.99
C LEU A 87 -0.57 -11.96 7.36
N CYS A 88 -1.66 -11.22 7.49
CA CYS A 88 -2.46 -11.11 8.72
C CYS A 88 -3.80 -11.84 8.61
N SER A 89 -4.45 -11.75 7.44
CA SER A 89 -5.70 -12.45 7.21
C SER A 89 -5.82 -12.95 5.78
N LEU A 90 -6.54 -14.05 5.63
CA LEU A 90 -6.90 -14.64 4.36
C LEU A 90 -8.36 -15.12 4.45
N TYR A 91 -9.19 -14.60 3.56
CA TYR A 91 -10.58 -15.04 3.44
C TYR A 91 -10.85 -15.43 1.98
N TYR A 92 -11.51 -16.56 1.80
CA TYR A 92 -11.91 -17.04 0.47
C TYR A 92 -13.43 -16.92 0.31
N ASP A 93 -13.85 -16.25 -0.75
CA ASP A 93 -15.24 -16.19 -1.19
C ASP A 93 -15.41 -17.05 -2.45
N PRO A 94 -16.02 -18.24 -2.35
CA PRO A 94 -16.23 -19.12 -3.50
C PRO A 94 -17.30 -18.60 -4.46
N ALA A 95 -18.19 -17.73 -4.00
CA ALA A 95 -19.32 -17.20 -4.80
C ALA A 95 -18.94 -15.91 -5.56
N GLY A 96 -17.83 -15.29 -5.18
CA GLY A 96 -17.37 -14.09 -5.85
C GLY A 96 -17.04 -14.30 -7.32
N LEU A 97 -17.19 -13.24 -8.14
CA LEU A 97 -16.88 -13.26 -9.57
C LEU A 97 -17.62 -14.38 -10.34
N GLU A 98 -18.95 -14.46 -10.14
CA GLU A 98 -19.81 -15.45 -10.82
C GLU A 98 -19.36 -16.91 -10.63
N GLY A 99 -18.79 -17.23 -9.45
CA GLY A 99 -18.30 -18.56 -9.11
C GLY A 99 -16.83 -18.82 -9.44
N GLY A 100 -16.11 -17.84 -9.97
CA GLY A 100 -14.65 -17.91 -10.17
C GLY A 100 -13.85 -17.88 -8.87
N GLY A 101 -14.49 -17.41 -7.80
CA GLY A 101 -13.89 -17.25 -6.48
C GLY A 101 -12.92 -16.07 -6.39
N GLN A 102 -12.75 -15.58 -5.18
CA GLN A 102 -11.77 -14.54 -4.90
C GLN A 102 -11.18 -14.69 -3.49
N LEU A 103 -9.95 -14.24 -3.33
CA LEU A 103 -9.25 -14.19 -2.06
C LEU A 103 -9.14 -12.75 -1.59
N PHE A 104 -9.57 -12.49 -0.36
CA PHE A 104 -9.32 -11.22 0.33
C PHE A 104 -8.18 -11.42 1.32
N THR A 105 -7.15 -10.63 1.18
CA THR A 105 -5.96 -10.73 2.03
C THR A 105 -5.65 -9.40 2.67
N SER A 106 -5.06 -9.44 3.87
CA SER A 106 -4.43 -8.27 4.47
C SER A 106 -3.00 -8.58 4.89
N TYR A 107 -2.14 -7.62 4.70
CA TYR A 107 -0.72 -7.71 5.06
C TYR A 107 -0.32 -6.50 5.89
N ASP A 108 0.40 -6.73 6.98
CA ASP A 108 1.14 -5.67 7.65
C ASP A 108 2.44 -5.38 6.87
N VAL A 109 2.69 -4.12 6.57
CA VAL A 109 3.96 -3.67 5.99
C VAL A 109 4.99 -3.60 7.12
N ILE A 110 6.13 -4.28 6.93
CA ILE A 110 7.18 -4.34 7.95
C ILE A 110 8.22 -3.25 7.66
N PRO A 111 8.38 -2.23 8.52
CA PRO A 111 9.39 -1.21 8.35
C PRO A 111 10.81 -1.81 8.35
N GLU A 112 11.73 -1.23 7.56
CA GLU A 112 13.12 -1.70 7.44
C GLU A 112 13.84 -1.88 8.79
N THR A 113 13.58 -1.02 9.75
CA THR A 113 14.17 -1.08 11.10
C THR A 113 13.84 -2.39 11.85
N LYS A 114 12.78 -3.10 11.49
CA LYS A 114 12.42 -4.39 12.10
C LYS A 114 12.97 -5.60 11.34
N GLN A 115 13.46 -5.42 10.12
CA GLN A 115 14.02 -6.52 9.32
C GLN A 115 15.42 -6.92 9.78
N GLN A 116 16.22 -5.98 10.28
CA GLN A 116 17.59 -6.23 10.73
C GLN A 116 17.68 -7.11 11.99
N ASN A 117 16.69 -7.09 12.88
CA ASN A 117 16.72 -7.84 14.14
C ASN A 117 16.41 -9.34 13.99
N HIS A 118 15.97 -9.83 12.82
CA HIS A 118 15.65 -11.24 12.61
C HIS A 118 16.83 -12.06 12.05
N HIS A 119 17.89 -11.40 11.59
CA HIS A 119 19.05 -12.09 11.02
C HIS A 119 20.17 -12.37 12.05
N GLU A 120 20.07 -11.78 13.25
CA GLU A 120 21.10 -11.88 14.29
C GLU A 120 20.82 -12.96 15.34
N SER A 121 19.74 -13.74 15.21
CA SER A 121 19.32 -14.73 16.22
C SER A 121 19.45 -16.18 15.73
N GLN A 122 20.46 -16.53 14.93
CA GLN A 122 20.84 -17.94 14.74
C GLN A 122 22.07 -18.20 15.59
N PRO A 123 21.98 -18.96 16.69
CA PRO A 123 23.15 -19.47 17.37
C PRO A 123 23.80 -20.55 16.50
N ASP A 124 25.07 -20.40 16.22
CA ASP A 124 25.93 -21.45 15.68
C ASP A 124 25.80 -22.71 16.54
N SER A 125 25.43 -23.80 15.89
CA SER A 125 25.51 -25.16 16.43
C SER A 125 26.40 -26.00 15.55
#